data_db1899475deb27a3c93038d1ff6005f0
#
_entry.id   db1899475deb27a3c93038d1ff6005f0
#
_cell.length_a   1.000
_cell.length_b   1.000
_cell.length_c   1.000
_cell.angle_alpha   90.00
_cell.angle_beta   90.00
_cell.angle_gamma   90.00
#
_symmetry.space_group_name_H-M   'P 1'
#
loop_
_entity.id
_entity.type
_entity.pdbx_description
1 polymer ?
#
loop_
_entity_poly.entity_id
_entity_poly.type
_entity_poly.pdbx_seq_one_letter_code
_entity_poly.pdbx_strand_id
1 'polypeptide(L)'
;MDKNKKNLRSVKKTSRRKFITKAAVATGAVVAGGLLAGCEPQKKQAAVAKQETVTLKMQAAWPSGANIFFEMAGDYAKMVDQMSGGTLKIDLQPVGAIVKTSEIGEAVSSGVVDMGHWVTAYWYGKNAAASLFGTGPSYGMSSQEVMGWMEYG
;
A
#
# COMPACT_ATOMS: atom_id res chain seq x y z
N MET A 1 6.67 1.72 -45.44
CA MET A 1 5.68 2.80 -45.27
C MET A 1 4.92 2.57 -43.98
N ASP A 2 5.24 3.41 -43.07
CA ASP A 2 4.94 3.39 -41.63
C ASP A 2 3.57 4.01 -41.35
N LYS A 3 2.69 3.33 -40.62
CA LYS A 3 1.49 3.92 -40.02
C LYS A 3 1.09 3.15 -38.76
N ASN A 4 1.84 3.32 -37.67
CA ASN A 4 1.30 3.03 -36.34
C ASN A 4 1.89 3.94 -35.24
N LYS A 5 1.68 5.25 -35.39
CA LYS A 5 1.85 6.23 -34.33
C LYS A 5 0.48 6.82 -34.08
N LYS A 6 -0.16 6.49 -32.94
CA LYS A 6 -1.06 7.35 -32.16
C LYS A 6 -1.88 6.51 -31.19
N ASN A 7 -1.44 6.42 -29.95
CA ASN A 7 -2.34 6.54 -28.79
C ASN A 7 -1.55 6.62 -27.47
N LEU A 8 -0.77 7.69 -27.34
CA LEU A 8 -0.31 8.12 -26.04
C LEU A 8 -1.47 8.91 -25.40
N ARG A 9 -2.21 8.27 -24.50
CA ARG A 9 -3.19 8.94 -23.64
C ARG A 9 -2.45 9.97 -22.79
N SER A 10 -2.66 11.25 -23.10
CA SER A 10 -2.24 12.39 -22.30
C SER A 10 -2.87 12.28 -20.90
N VAL A 11 -2.09 11.90 -19.91
CA VAL A 11 -2.48 12.00 -18.51
C VAL A 11 -2.48 13.48 -18.14
N LYS A 12 -3.68 14.08 -18.03
CA LYS A 12 -3.86 15.45 -17.54
C LYS A 12 -3.32 15.55 -16.13
N LYS A 13 -2.13 16.14 -15.96
CA LYS A 13 -1.58 16.52 -14.65
C LYS A 13 -2.50 17.55 -13.99
N THR A 14 -3.32 17.10 -13.06
CA THR A 14 -4.15 17.99 -12.24
C THR A 14 -3.25 18.66 -11.21
N SER A 15 -3.07 19.97 -11.30
CA SER A 15 -2.25 20.75 -10.38
C SER A 15 -2.84 20.68 -8.96
N ARG A 16 -1.98 20.42 -7.96
CA ARG A 16 -2.34 20.39 -6.53
C ARG A 16 -3.12 21.62 -6.05
N ARG A 17 -2.89 22.78 -6.66
CA ARG A 17 -3.62 24.02 -6.37
C ARG A 17 -5.11 23.96 -6.76
N LYS A 18 -5.48 23.26 -7.83
CA LYS A 18 -6.90 23.12 -8.28
C LYS A 18 -7.70 22.15 -7.40
N PHE A 19 -7.03 21.28 -6.65
CA PHE A 19 -7.70 20.37 -5.72
C PHE A 19 -8.14 21.10 -4.44
N ILE A 20 -7.30 22.01 -3.94
CA ILE A 20 -7.58 22.76 -2.71
C ILE A 20 -8.70 23.79 -2.90
N THR A 21 -8.77 24.44 -4.08
CA THR A 21 -9.83 25.43 -4.37
C THR A 21 -11.21 24.83 -4.54
N LYS A 22 -11.33 23.55 -4.91
CA LYS A 22 -12.65 22.89 -4.99
C LYS A 22 -13.20 22.44 -3.63
N ALA A 23 -12.34 22.23 -2.64
CA ALA A 23 -12.75 21.89 -1.28
C ALA A 23 -13.24 23.11 -0.47
N ALA A 24 -12.82 24.33 -0.83
CA ALA A 24 -13.15 25.54 -0.09
C ALA A 24 -14.50 26.20 -0.46
N VAL A 25 -15.16 25.76 -1.53
CA VAL A 25 -16.43 26.38 -2.00
C VAL A 25 -17.68 25.69 -1.40
N ALA A 26 -17.52 24.58 -0.68
CA ALA A 26 -18.66 23.86 -0.10
C ALA A 26 -19.04 24.31 1.35
N THR A 27 -18.34 25.31 1.93
CA THR A 27 -18.52 25.66 3.34
C THR A 27 -18.94 27.13 3.58
N GLY A 28 -19.42 27.84 2.57
CA GLY A 28 -19.72 29.26 2.71
C GLY A 28 -21.05 29.68 2.09
N ALA A 29 -22.16 29.39 2.72
CA ALA A 29 -23.39 30.17 2.63
C ALA A 29 -24.47 29.55 3.52
N VAL A 30 -24.63 30.00 4.75
CA VAL A 30 -25.91 30.31 5.42
C VAL A 30 -25.59 30.99 6.74
N VAL A 31 -25.54 32.32 6.77
CA VAL A 31 -25.80 33.13 7.96
C VAL A 31 -26.55 34.35 7.49
N ALA A 32 -27.86 34.34 7.61
CA ALA A 32 -28.68 35.52 7.95
C ALA A 32 -30.16 35.12 8.03
N GLY A 33 -30.72 35.29 9.20
CA GLY A 33 -32.17 35.49 9.33
C GLY A 33 -32.94 34.40 10.07
N GLY A 34 -33.38 34.69 11.33
CA GLY A 34 -34.49 33.97 11.95
C GLY A 34 -34.29 33.65 13.42
N LEU A 35 -34.76 34.57 14.26
CA LEU A 35 -34.93 34.47 15.72
C LEU A 35 -35.98 33.41 16.11
N LEU A 36 -35.70 32.67 17.19
CA LEU A 36 -36.63 32.03 18.14
C LEU A 36 -37.45 30.83 17.60
N ALA A 37 -36.95 29.65 17.77
CA ALA A 37 -37.74 28.47 18.17
C ALA A 37 -36.83 27.29 18.58
N GLY A 38 -37.01 26.79 19.82
CA GLY A 38 -36.72 25.46 20.32
C GLY A 38 -35.42 24.76 19.91
N CYS A 39 -34.44 24.75 20.82
CA CYS A 39 -33.28 23.83 20.74
C CYS A 39 -33.77 22.38 21.02
N GLU A 40 -34.11 21.64 19.99
CA GLU A 40 -33.93 20.20 20.01
C GLU A 40 -32.62 19.86 19.37
N PRO A 41 -31.72 19.11 20.03
CA PRO A 41 -30.48 18.68 19.42
C PRO A 41 -30.77 17.55 18.44
N GLN A 42 -31.19 17.92 17.23
CA GLN A 42 -31.26 16.98 16.12
C GLN A 42 -29.85 16.50 15.82
N LYS A 43 -29.49 15.35 16.38
CA LYS A 43 -28.31 14.57 15.95
C LYS A 43 -28.49 14.27 14.45
N LYS A 44 -28.05 15.20 13.61
CA LYS A 44 -27.75 14.88 12.22
C LYS A 44 -26.62 13.85 12.27
N GLN A 45 -26.99 12.56 12.28
CA GLN A 45 -26.07 11.52 11.87
C GLN A 45 -25.63 11.92 10.47
N ALA A 46 -24.41 12.45 10.38
CA ALA A 46 -23.75 12.56 9.10
C ALA A 46 -23.79 11.16 8.50
N ALA A 47 -24.50 11.01 7.37
CA ALA A 47 -24.48 9.77 6.62
C ALA A 47 -23.00 9.47 6.35
N VAL A 48 -22.46 8.47 7.05
CA VAL A 48 -21.11 7.96 6.79
C VAL A 48 -21.15 7.48 5.36
N ALA A 49 -20.57 8.25 4.45
CA ALA A 49 -20.45 7.84 3.07
C ALA A 49 -19.80 6.45 3.11
N LYS A 50 -20.45 5.44 2.50
CA LYS A 50 -19.95 4.07 2.44
C LYS A 50 -18.57 4.13 1.76
N GLN A 51 -17.53 4.06 2.55
CA GLN A 51 -16.16 4.07 2.06
C GLN A 51 -15.94 2.77 1.29
N GLU A 52 -15.53 2.87 0.04
CA GLU A 52 -15.23 1.71 -0.79
C GLU A 52 -14.01 0.99 -0.22
N THR A 53 -14.13 -0.32 0.01
CA THR A 53 -13.03 -1.14 0.52
C THR A 53 -12.16 -1.60 -0.64
N VAL A 54 -10.86 -1.31 -0.56
CA VAL A 54 -9.86 -1.79 -1.51
C VAL A 54 -9.18 -3.02 -0.91
N THR A 55 -9.05 -4.09 -1.68
CA THR A 55 -8.33 -5.30 -1.27
C THR A 55 -7.12 -5.50 -2.17
N LEU A 56 -5.92 -5.53 -1.57
CA LEU A 56 -4.66 -5.80 -2.26
C LEU A 56 -4.26 -7.26 -2.06
N LYS A 57 -3.85 -7.93 -3.13
CA LYS A 57 -3.32 -9.29 -3.08
C LYS A 57 -1.83 -9.24 -2.77
N MET A 58 -1.44 -9.90 -1.68
CA MET A 58 -0.04 -10.05 -1.29
C MET A 58 0.36 -11.52 -1.26
N GLN A 59 1.42 -11.90 -1.97
CA GLN A 59 1.97 -13.24 -1.83
C GLN A 59 3.25 -13.21 -1.00
N ALA A 60 3.32 -14.11 0.00
CA ALA A 60 4.51 -14.37 0.80
C ALA A 60 5.36 -15.48 0.18
N ALA A 61 6.67 -15.42 0.44
CA ALA A 61 7.63 -16.48 0.10
C ALA A 61 7.65 -17.62 1.14
N TRP A 62 6.78 -17.57 2.14
CA TRP A 62 6.77 -18.43 3.32
C TRP A 62 5.49 -19.27 3.37
N PRO A 63 5.56 -20.50 3.91
CA PRO A 63 4.37 -21.33 4.10
C PRO A 63 3.44 -20.75 5.17
N SER A 64 2.15 -20.98 5.02
CA SER A 64 1.17 -20.73 6.08
C SER A 64 1.41 -21.69 7.25
N GLY A 65 1.03 -21.28 8.47
CA GLY A 65 1.23 -22.05 9.69
C GLY A 65 2.29 -21.43 10.60
N ALA A 66 2.95 -22.22 11.44
CA ALA A 66 3.93 -21.74 12.42
C ALA A 66 5.25 -21.26 11.74
N ASN A 67 5.17 -20.21 10.97
CA ASN A 67 6.30 -19.58 10.31
C ASN A 67 6.32 -18.10 10.65
N ILE A 68 7.34 -17.67 11.38
CA ILE A 68 7.47 -16.30 11.88
C ILE A 68 7.35 -15.23 10.79
N PHE A 69 7.91 -15.47 9.60
CA PHE A 69 7.85 -14.49 8.51
C PHE A 69 6.44 -14.38 7.92
N PHE A 70 5.69 -15.49 7.87
CA PHE A 70 4.30 -15.46 7.43
C PHE A 70 3.41 -14.78 8.46
N GLU A 71 3.65 -15.04 9.76
CA GLU A 71 2.95 -14.39 10.86
C GLU A 71 3.20 -12.87 10.86
N MET A 72 4.44 -12.44 10.67
CA MET A 72 4.78 -11.01 10.53
C MET A 72 4.03 -10.34 9.37
N ALA A 73 3.92 -11.02 8.22
CA ALA A 73 3.14 -10.50 7.09
C ALA A 73 1.64 -10.43 7.44
N GLY A 74 1.13 -11.39 8.20
CA GLY A 74 -0.25 -11.38 8.69
C GLY A 74 -0.52 -10.25 9.67
N ASP A 75 0.41 -9.97 10.56
CA ASP A 75 0.29 -8.86 11.52
C ASP A 75 0.38 -7.50 10.81
N TYR A 76 1.24 -7.38 9.80
CA TYR A 76 1.26 -6.21 8.93
C TYR A 76 -0.10 -6.00 8.24
N ALA A 77 -0.70 -7.06 7.68
CA ALA A 77 -2.02 -6.98 7.04
C ALA A 77 -3.12 -6.53 8.02
N LYS A 78 -3.12 -7.05 9.25
CA LYS A 78 -4.05 -6.63 10.32
C LYS A 78 -3.84 -5.16 10.70
N MET A 79 -2.58 -4.74 10.82
CA MET A 79 -2.25 -3.35 11.16
C MET A 79 -2.75 -2.38 10.10
N VAL A 80 -2.58 -2.70 8.82
CA VAL A 80 -3.10 -1.90 7.70
C VAL A 80 -4.63 -1.80 7.73
N ASP A 81 -5.33 -2.91 7.98
CA ASP A 81 -6.79 -2.92 8.12
C ASP A 81 -7.26 -2.01 9.27
N GLN A 82 -6.62 -2.12 10.44
CA GLN A 82 -6.93 -1.28 11.60
C GLN A 82 -6.63 0.20 11.35
N MET A 83 -5.47 0.53 10.80
CA MET A 83 -5.06 1.91 10.52
C MET A 83 -5.93 2.58 9.46
N SER A 84 -6.42 1.81 8.49
CA SER A 84 -7.30 2.31 7.43
C SER A 84 -8.77 2.37 7.84
N GLY A 85 -9.13 1.92 9.05
CA GLY A 85 -10.52 1.81 9.48
C GLY A 85 -11.33 0.81 8.64
N GLY A 86 -10.66 -0.24 8.11
CA GLY A 86 -11.29 -1.30 7.31
C GLY A 86 -11.45 -0.99 5.82
N THR A 87 -10.93 0.15 5.36
CA THR A 87 -11.05 0.57 3.95
C THR A 87 -9.97 -0.01 3.05
N LEU A 88 -8.84 -0.43 3.63
CA LEU A 88 -7.76 -1.11 2.92
C LEU A 88 -7.50 -2.47 3.56
N LYS A 89 -7.61 -3.54 2.77
CA LYS A 89 -7.38 -4.92 3.20
C LYS A 89 -6.26 -5.55 2.39
N ILE A 90 -5.54 -6.45 3.02
CA ILE A 90 -4.50 -7.25 2.36
C ILE A 90 -4.94 -8.70 2.39
N ASP A 91 -5.12 -9.28 1.21
CA ASP A 91 -5.35 -10.71 1.00
C ASP A 91 -4.00 -11.41 0.92
N LEU A 92 -3.55 -11.97 2.05
CA LEU A 92 -2.25 -12.62 2.20
C LEU A 92 -2.29 -14.06 1.72
N GLN A 93 -1.49 -14.37 0.72
CA GLN A 93 -1.35 -15.69 0.13
C GLN A 93 -0.01 -16.34 0.53
N PRO A 94 0.00 -17.65 0.86
CA PRO A 94 1.23 -18.36 1.19
C PRO A 94 2.10 -18.64 -0.05
N VAL A 95 3.29 -19.16 0.19
CA VAL A 95 4.23 -19.58 -0.84
C VAL A 95 3.57 -20.52 -1.86
N GLY A 96 3.80 -20.25 -3.14
CA GLY A 96 3.32 -21.08 -4.24
C GLY A 96 1.81 -20.99 -4.53
N ALA A 97 1.06 -20.15 -3.83
CA ALA A 97 -0.38 -20.02 -4.06
C ALA A 97 -0.70 -19.38 -5.43
N ILE A 98 0.11 -18.43 -5.89
CA ILE A 98 -0.09 -17.72 -7.16
C ILE A 98 1.10 -17.97 -8.08
N VAL A 99 2.33 -17.66 -7.62
CA VAL A 99 3.58 -17.85 -8.37
C VAL A 99 4.65 -18.49 -7.49
N LYS A 100 5.73 -18.97 -8.11
CA LYS A 100 6.90 -19.50 -7.37
C LYS A 100 7.63 -18.37 -6.66
N THR A 101 8.35 -18.70 -5.59
CA THR A 101 9.10 -17.73 -4.77
C THR A 101 10.02 -16.84 -5.58
N SER A 102 10.75 -17.40 -6.55
CA SER A 102 11.66 -16.66 -7.42
C SER A 102 10.98 -15.69 -8.38
N GLU A 103 9.67 -15.83 -8.57
CA GLU A 103 8.88 -15.07 -9.53
C GLU A 103 8.05 -13.96 -8.87
N ILE A 104 8.00 -13.90 -7.52
CA ILE A 104 7.16 -12.94 -6.78
C ILE A 104 7.45 -11.50 -7.21
N GLY A 105 8.71 -11.10 -7.30
CA GLY A 105 9.05 -9.73 -7.69
C GLY A 105 8.61 -9.37 -9.11
N GLU A 106 8.63 -10.32 -10.05
CA GLU A 106 8.10 -10.10 -11.40
C GLU A 106 6.59 -10.07 -11.43
N ALA A 107 5.94 -10.92 -10.62
CA ALA A 107 4.49 -10.92 -10.47
C ALA A 107 3.98 -9.56 -9.95
N VAL A 108 4.71 -8.93 -9.01
CA VAL A 108 4.41 -7.55 -8.57
C VAL A 108 4.63 -6.56 -9.70
N SER A 109 5.77 -6.63 -10.39
CA SER A 109 6.10 -5.70 -11.47
C SER A 109 5.13 -5.77 -12.65
N SER A 110 4.58 -6.95 -12.92
CA SER A 110 3.60 -7.18 -13.98
C SER A 110 2.14 -6.99 -13.54
N GLY A 111 1.88 -6.77 -12.25
CA GLY A 111 0.54 -6.59 -11.71
C GLY A 111 -0.28 -7.87 -11.55
N VAL A 112 0.36 -9.04 -11.53
CA VAL A 112 -0.29 -10.32 -11.21
C VAL A 112 -0.67 -10.38 -9.74
N VAL A 113 0.18 -9.82 -8.87
CA VAL A 113 -0.10 -9.53 -7.47
C VAL A 113 0.23 -8.07 -7.19
N ASP A 114 -0.45 -7.48 -6.21
CA ASP A 114 -0.25 -6.07 -5.87
C ASP A 114 0.97 -5.88 -4.96
N MET A 115 1.30 -6.90 -4.16
CA MET A 115 2.37 -6.86 -3.16
C MET A 115 3.09 -8.20 -3.04
N GLY A 116 4.36 -8.15 -2.62
CA GLY A 116 5.16 -9.34 -2.32
C GLY A 116 5.87 -9.20 -0.99
N HIS A 117 5.87 -10.27 -0.18
CA HIS A 117 6.66 -10.41 1.03
C HIS A 117 7.71 -11.50 0.84
N TRP A 118 8.91 -11.10 0.40
CA TRP A 118 10.02 -11.99 0.10
C TRP A 118 11.36 -11.30 0.35
N VAL A 119 12.49 -12.01 0.19
CA VAL A 119 13.83 -11.41 0.25
C VAL A 119 14.43 -11.26 -1.13
N THR A 120 15.13 -10.17 -1.36
CA THR A 120 15.79 -9.86 -2.64
C THR A 120 16.88 -10.84 -3.01
N ALA A 121 17.39 -11.63 -2.06
CA ALA A 121 18.34 -12.71 -2.31
C ALA A 121 17.86 -13.72 -3.36
N TYR A 122 16.56 -13.93 -3.50
CA TYR A 122 16.00 -14.80 -4.54
C TYR A 122 16.22 -14.27 -5.97
N TRP A 123 16.66 -13.03 -6.10
CA TRP A 123 17.03 -12.44 -7.39
C TRP A 123 18.50 -12.59 -7.75
N TYR A 124 19.29 -13.36 -6.99
CA TYR A 124 20.70 -13.57 -7.26
C TYR A 124 21.00 -13.91 -8.73
N GLY A 125 20.19 -14.77 -9.35
CA GLY A 125 20.35 -15.16 -10.75
C GLY A 125 20.10 -14.02 -11.76
N LYS A 126 19.44 -12.93 -11.34
CA LYS A 126 19.17 -11.74 -12.17
C LYS A 126 20.14 -10.61 -11.86
N ASN A 127 20.44 -10.42 -10.59
CA ASN A 127 21.35 -9.39 -10.10
C ASN A 127 22.05 -9.86 -8.82
N ALA A 128 23.35 -10.14 -8.91
CA ALA A 128 24.14 -10.60 -7.77
C ALA A 128 24.14 -9.61 -6.59
N ALA A 129 24.02 -8.30 -6.86
CA ALA A 129 23.94 -7.28 -5.82
C ALA A 129 22.67 -7.44 -4.95
N ALA A 130 21.59 -8.01 -5.48
CA ALA A 130 20.36 -8.23 -4.73
C ALA A 130 20.58 -9.16 -3.52
N SER A 131 21.47 -10.16 -3.62
CA SER A 131 21.85 -11.01 -2.49
C SER A 131 22.64 -10.26 -1.43
N LEU A 132 23.53 -9.36 -1.84
CA LEU A 132 24.35 -8.59 -0.91
C LEU A 132 23.52 -7.65 -0.04
N PHE A 133 22.47 -7.05 -0.62
CA PHE A 133 21.57 -6.15 0.11
C PHE A 133 20.40 -6.87 0.79
N GLY A 134 20.01 -8.04 0.31
CA GLY A 134 18.88 -8.80 0.86
C GLY A 134 19.23 -9.67 2.05
N THR A 135 20.41 -10.27 2.04
CA THR A 135 20.95 -11.15 3.09
C THR A 135 22.46 -11.05 3.12
N GLY A 136 22.96 -9.84 3.02
CA GLY A 136 24.40 -9.57 2.87
C GLY A 136 25.23 -10.07 4.03
N PRO A 137 26.54 -10.24 3.80
CA PRO A 137 27.48 -10.59 4.83
C PRO A 137 27.48 -9.47 5.88
N SER A 138 27.14 -9.83 7.11
CA SER A 138 27.14 -8.87 8.22
C SER A 138 28.56 -8.51 8.71
N TYR A 139 29.59 -9.17 8.19
CA TYR A 139 30.99 -9.00 8.61
C TYR A 139 31.21 -9.07 10.14
N GLY A 140 30.41 -9.91 10.82
CA GLY A 140 30.45 -10.06 12.27
C GLY A 140 29.59 -9.07 13.05
N MET A 141 28.91 -8.16 12.37
CA MET A 141 27.93 -7.26 13.00
C MET A 141 26.68 -8.01 13.45
N SER A 142 26.14 -7.62 14.59
CA SER A 142 24.79 -8.03 15.02
C SER A 142 23.72 -7.37 14.14
N SER A 143 22.48 -7.86 14.22
CA SER A 143 21.36 -7.26 13.48
C SER A 143 21.09 -5.80 13.88
N GLN A 144 21.31 -5.43 15.15
CA GLN A 144 21.19 -4.05 15.62
C GLN A 144 22.25 -3.15 15.02
N GLU A 145 23.50 -3.62 14.92
CA GLU A 145 24.58 -2.87 14.31
C GLU A 145 24.36 -2.68 12.80
N VAL A 146 23.90 -3.71 12.10
CA VAL A 146 23.53 -3.59 10.67
C VAL A 146 22.39 -2.60 10.48
N MET A 147 21.34 -2.63 11.33
CA MET A 147 20.26 -1.65 11.28
C MET A 147 20.76 -0.23 11.56
N GLY A 148 21.60 -0.05 12.57
CA GLY A 148 22.23 1.24 12.86
C GLY A 148 23.04 1.76 11.68
N TRP A 149 23.79 0.89 11.03
CA TRP A 149 24.56 1.26 9.85
C TRP A 149 23.66 1.66 8.67
N MET A 150 22.54 0.96 8.44
CA MET A 150 21.59 1.32 7.39
C MET A 150 20.90 2.67 7.62
N GLU A 151 20.71 3.06 8.86
CA GLU A 151 19.99 4.28 9.22
C GLU A 151 20.93 5.49 9.33
N TYR A 152 22.13 5.29 9.85
CA TYR A 152 23.08 6.37 10.15
C TYR A 152 24.35 6.37 9.31
N GLY A 153 24.56 5.37 8.44
CA GLY A 153 25.60 5.35 7.43
C GLY A 153 26.98 5.02 7.86
#